data_a664df1a8b3bb25322a8209ac299ff32
#
_entry.id   a664df1a8b3bb25322a8209ac299ff32
#
_cell.length_a   1.000
_cell.length_b   1.000
_cell.length_c   1.000
_cell.angle_alpha   90.00
_cell.angle_beta   90.00
_cell.angle_gamma   90.00
#
_symmetry.space_group_name_H-M   'P 1'
#
loop_
_entity.id
_entity.type
_entity.pdbx_description
1 polymer ?
#
loop_
_entity_poly.entity_id
_entity_poly.type
_entity_poly.pdbx_seq_one_letter_code
_entity_poly.pdbx_strand_id
1 'polypeptide(L)'
;MTKESIFAGFGGQGVLMMGYAAAVSAMKDGKHVTYIPSYGAEVRGGTANCTVIISDKEIYSPVSSRPDYIVVMNKPSLLKYEPVLKKGGTLFINSSLIDTTPARTDIDIIKIPANDMVRDLGNDKVLNMIMIGAFIGKTKVISMDSVFIGLNEIFAGKKSSIIELNRKGIEMGAKYISEGVKK
;
A
#
# COMPACT_ATOMS: atom_id res chain seq x y z
N MET A 1 -11.23 15.78 4.77
CA MET A 1 -9.92 15.61 4.09
C MET A 1 -10.08 14.53 3.02
N THR A 2 -9.55 14.73 1.80
CA THR A 2 -9.54 13.70 0.74
C THR A 2 -8.09 13.33 0.44
N LYS A 3 -7.79 12.04 0.37
CA LYS A 3 -6.47 11.49 0.05
C LYS A 3 -6.56 10.45 -1.04
N GLU A 4 -5.68 10.56 -2.02
CA GLU A 4 -5.63 9.73 -3.21
C GLU A 4 -4.35 8.91 -3.21
N SER A 5 -4.46 7.61 -3.44
CA SER A 5 -3.35 6.66 -3.38
C SER A 5 -3.35 5.75 -4.60
N ILE A 6 -2.16 5.43 -5.12
CA ILE A 6 -1.96 4.39 -6.13
C ILE A 6 -1.05 3.31 -5.55
N PHE A 7 -1.47 2.05 -5.69
CA PHE A 7 -0.66 0.88 -5.39
C PHE A 7 -0.34 0.19 -6.71
N ALA A 8 0.94 -0.04 -7.01
CA ALA A 8 1.37 -0.53 -8.32
C ALA A 8 2.51 -1.55 -8.23
N GLY A 9 2.47 -2.53 -9.14
CA GLY A 9 3.44 -3.63 -9.21
C GLY A 9 3.13 -4.61 -10.33
N PHE A 10 3.62 -5.84 -10.17
CA PHE A 10 3.25 -6.96 -11.04
C PHE A 10 2.09 -7.77 -10.46
N GLY A 11 1.35 -8.45 -11.32
CA GLY A 11 0.40 -9.48 -10.94
C GLY A 11 1.10 -10.56 -10.09
N GLY A 12 0.54 -10.85 -8.92
CA GLY A 12 1.13 -11.76 -7.93
C GLY A 12 1.85 -11.06 -6.76
N GLN A 13 2.21 -9.79 -6.87
CA GLN A 13 2.82 -9.03 -5.75
C GLN A 13 1.81 -8.51 -4.72
N GLY A 14 0.52 -8.82 -4.88
CA GLY A 14 -0.53 -8.47 -3.93
C GLY A 14 -0.91 -6.99 -3.92
N VAL A 15 -0.62 -6.22 -4.98
CA VAL A 15 -0.91 -4.78 -5.06
C VAL A 15 -2.40 -4.48 -5.00
N LEU A 16 -3.24 -5.30 -5.65
CA LEU A 16 -4.69 -5.15 -5.58
C LEU A 16 -5.21 -5.44 -4.16
N MET A 17 -4.62 -6.42 -3.48
CA MET A 17 -4.96 -6.72 -2.10
C MET A 17 -4.55 -5.57 -1.15
N MET A 18 -3.42 -4.90 -1.40
CA MET A 18 -3.03 -3.71 -0.63
C MET A 18 -4.11 -2.62 -0.71
N GLY A 19 -4.52 -2.27 -1.93
CA GLY A 19 -5.57 -1.26 -2.12
C GLY A 19 -6.91 -1.69 -1.55
N TYR A 20 -7.29 -2.96 -1.73
CA TYR A 20 -8.52 -3.50 -1.15
C TYR A 20 -8.50 -3.47 0.39
N ALA A 21 -7.38 -3.85 1.01
CA ALA A 21 -7.21 -3.77 2.45
C ALA A 21 -7.31 -2.31 2.96
N ALA A 22 -6.67 -1.37 2.27
CA ALA A 22 -6.80 0.04 2.60
C ALA A 22 -8.24 0.55 2.48
N ALA A 23 -8.95 0.16 1.39
CA ALA A 23 -10.33 0.55 1.14
C ALA A 23 -11.28 0.02 2.23
N VAL A 24 -11.26 -1.29 2.51
CA VAL A 24 -12.11 -1.90 3.54
C VAL A 24 -11.82 -1.29 4.92
N SER A 25 -10.54 -1.13 5.26
CA SER A 25 -10.15 -0.52 6.54
C SER A 25 -10.63 0.92 6.68
N ALA A 26 -10.56 1.72 5.61
CA ALA A 26 -11.07 3.09 5.63
C ALA A 26 -12.60 3.15 5.76
N MET A 27 -13.33 2.20 5.17
CA MET A 27 -14.78 2.06 5.42
C MET A 27 -15.08 1.76 6.90
N LYS A 28 -14.27 0.91 7.55
CA LYS A 28 -14.39 0.64 9.00
C LYS A 28 -14.04 1.86 9.86
N ASP A 29 -13.22 2.75 9.32
CA ASP A 29 -12.88 4.06 9.92
C ASP A 29 -13.95 5.14 9.66
N GLY A 30 -15.10 4.77 9.08
CA GLY A 30 -16.22 5.66 8.78
C GLY A 30 -15.97 6.62 7.61
N LYS A 31 -15.01 6.32 6.74
CA LYS A 31 -14.67 7.13 5.57
C LYS A 31 -15.47 6.74 4.33
N HIS A 32 -15.66 7.71 3.44
CA HIS A 32 -16.05 7.44 2.05
C HIS A 32 -14.84 6.94 1.27
N VAL A 33 -15.05 5.91 0.43
CA VAL A 33 -13.95 5.24 -0.27
C VAL A 33 -14.33 4.92 -1.70
N THR A 34 -13.39 5.08 -2.63
CA THR A 34 -13.43 4.44 -3.93
C THR A 34 -12.22 3.54 -4.11
N TYR A 35 -12.42 2.38 -4.73
CA TYR A 35 -11.38 1.42 -5.07
C TYR A 35 -11.53 1.01 -6.52
N ILE A 36 -10.54 1.31 -7.35
CA ILE A 36 -10.53 0.99 -8.78
C ILE A 36 -9.31 0.15 -9.09
N PRO A 37 -9.46 -1.17 -9.24
CA PRO A 37 -8.40 -2.04 -9.72
C PRO A 37 -8.21 -1.89 -11.23
N SER A 38 -6.95 -2.00 -11.69
CA SER A 38 -6.57 -2.04 -13.09
C SER A 38 -5.45 -3.06 -13.27
N TYR A 39 -5.60 -3.93 -14.24
CA TYR A 39 -4.60 -4.94 -14.60
C TYR A 39 -4.55 -5.12 -16.10
N GLY A 40 -3.37 -5.49 -16.61
CA GLY A 40 -3.16 -5.77 -18.03
C GLY A 40 -3.81 -7.09 -18.46
N ALA A 41 -3.75 -7.40 -19.75
CA ALA A 41 -4.27 -8.64 -20.32
C ALA A 41 -3.61 -9.90 -19.73
N GLU A 42 -2.37 -9.79 -19.25
CA GLU A 42 -1.65 -10.86 -18.54
C GLU A 42 -1.85 -10.75 -17.04
N VAL A 43 -2.51 -11.74 -16.46
CA VAL A 43 -2.83 -11.78 -15.01
C VAL A 43 -1.59 -12.04 -14.15
N ARG A 44 -0.60 -12.81 -14.66
CA ARG A 44 0.66 -13.11 -13.97
C ARG A 44 1.85 -12.50 -14.70
N GLY A 45 2.67 -11.74 -13.98
CA GLY A 45 3.83 -11.05 -14.56
C GLY A 45 3.50 -9.76 -15.30
N GLY A 46 2.22 -9.52 -15.67
CA GLY A 46 1.75 -8.26 -16.24
C GLY A 46 1.63 -7.14 -15.19
N THR A 47 1.44 -5.90 -15.65
CA THR A 47 1.26 -4.74 -14.76
C THR A 47 -0.08 -4.82 -14.03
N ALA A 48 -0.06 -4.59 -12.73
CA ALA A 48 -1.25 -4.47 -11.89
C ALA A 48 -1.16 -3.18 -11.06
N ASN A 49 -2.26 -2.47 -10.95
CA ASN A 49 -2.34 -1.31 -10.07
C ASN A 49 -3.77 -1.13 -9.56
N CYS A 50 -3.93 -0.37 -8.50
CA CYS A 50 -5.24 0.11 -8.09
C CYS A 50 -5.13 1.53 -7.55
N THR A 51 -6.20 2.29 -7.75
CA THR A 51 -6.39 3.62 -7.17
C THR A 51 -7.35 3.51 -6.01
N VAL A 52 -7.00 4.12 -4.89
CA VAL A 52 -7.85 4.23 -3.69
C VAL A 52 -7.97 5.68 -3.31
N ILE A 53 -9.20 6.17 -3.23
CA ILE A 53 -9.50 7.51 -2.71
C ILE A 53 -10.22 7.34 -1.38
N ILE A 54 -9.74 8.03 -0.35
CA ILE A 54 -10.30 8.02 1.00
C ILE A 54 -10.68 9.44 1.38
N SER A 55 -11.91 9.66 1.83
CA SER A 55 -12.43 11.01 2.11
C SER A 55 -13.37 11.05 3.32
N ASP A 56 -13.35 12.16 4.05
CA ASP A 56 -14.37 12.46 5.09
C ASP A 56 -15.72 12.90 4.47
N LYS A 57 -15.76 13.13 3.16
CA LYS A 57 -16.95 13.59 2.41
C LYS A 57 -17.19 12.69 1.21
N GLU A 58 -18.37 12.79 0.62
CA GLU A 58 -18.69 12.10 -0.63
C GLU A 58 -17.65 12.34 -1.71
N ILE A 59 -17.34 11.28 -2.47
CA ILE A 59 -16.36 11.30 -3.55
C ILE A 59 -17.09 11.36 -4.88
N TYR A 60 -17.00 12.51 -5.55
CA TYR A 60 -17.69 12.76 -6.83
C TYR A 60 -16.93 12.21 -8.05
N SER A 61 -15.62 12.03 -7.95
CA SER A 61 -14.80 11.45 -9.01
C SER A 61 -13.91 10.34 -8.45
N PRO A 62 -13.96 9.14 -9.00
CA PRO A 62 -13.10 8.03 -8.56
C PRO A 62 -11.73 8.05 -9.26
N VAL A 63 -11.47 9.02 -10.14
CA VAL A 63 -10.23 9.13 -10.91
C VAL A 63 -9.24 10.04 -10.19
N SER A 64 -8.03 9.53 -9.99
CA SER A 64 -6.89 10.28 -9.46
C SER A 64 -5.91 10.59 -10.58
N SER A 65 -5.64 11.86 -10.82
CA SER A 65 -4.62 12.31 -11.76
C SER A 65 -3.31 12.73 -11.09
N ARG A 66 -3.37 13.12 -9.82
CA ARG A 66 -2.21 13.54 -9.00
C ARG A 66 -2.35 13.02 -7.58
N PRO A 67 -2.05 11.73 -7.35
CA PRO A 67 -2.20 11.11 -6.05
C PRO A 67 -1.30 11.76 -4.99
N ASP A 68 -1.78 11.78 -3.75
CA ASP A 68 -0.99 12.19 -2.58
C ASP A 68 0.06 11.13 -2.22
N TYR A 69 -0.25 9.85 -2.48
CA TYR A 69 0.58 8.70 -2.11
C TYR A 69 0.71 7.71 -3.24
N ILE A 70 1.91 7.16 -3.42
CA ILE A 70 2.16 6.06 -4.36
C ILE A 70 2.97 4.97 -3.65
N VAL A 71 2.53 3.71 -3.78
CA VAL A 71 3.24 2.54 -3.30
C VAL A 71 3.67 1.70 -4.50
N VAL A 72 4.98 1.49 -4.68
CA VAL A 72 5.52 0.74 -5.81
C VAL A 72 6.28 -0.51 -5.37
N MET A 73 5.96 -1.63 -6.04
CA MET A 73 6.53 -2.94 -5.73
C MET A 73 7.61 -3.37 -6.73
N ASN A 74 7.81 -2.64 -7.84
CA ASN A 74 8.80 -2.94 -8.87
C ASN A 74 9.23 -1.68 -9.62
N LYS A 75 10.37 -1.78 -10.31
CA LYS A 75 10.97 -0.68 -11.06
C LYS A 75 10.09 -0.11 -12.18
N PRO A 76 9.41 -0.91 -13.03
CA PRO A 76 8.50 -0.35 -14.04
C PRO A 76 7.38 0.50 -13.45
N SER A 77 6.83 0.10 -12.29
CA SER A 77 5.81 0.90 -11.58
C SER A 77 6.40 2.20 -11.02
N LEU A 78 7.63 2.18 -10.50
CA LEU A 78 8.33 3.40 -10.09
C LEU A 78 8.40 4.39 -11.25
N LEU A 79 8.97 3.97 -12.38
CA LEU A 79 9.17 4.84 -13.55
C LEU A 79 7.85 5.39 -14.11
N LYS A 80 6.78 4.60 -14.06
CA LYS A 80 5.45 5.00 -14.57
C LYS A 80 4.76 6.00 -13.65
N TYR A 81 4.81 5.79 -12.34
CA TYR A 81 3.94 6.53 -11.40
C TYR A 81 4.65 7.66 -10.65
N GLU A 82 5.98 7.65 -10.51
CA GLU A 82 6.72 8.75 -9.91
C GLU A 82 6.38 10.12 -10.52
N PRO A 83 6.29 10.27 -11.88
CA PRO A 83 6.01 11.56 -12.51
C PRO A 83 4.64 12.16 -12.16
N VAL A 84 3.65 11.33 -11.85
CA VAL A 84 2.28 11.79 -11.55
C VAL A 84 2.02 12.06 -10.08
N LEU A 85 2.96 11.70 -9.19
CA LEU A 85 2.83 11.98 -7.76
C LEU A 85 2.75 13.50 -7.52
N LYS A 86 1.84 13.93 -6.67
CA LYS A 86 1.67 15.32 -6.27
C LYS A 86 2.96 15.87 -5.66
N LYS A 87 3.28 17.13 -5.89
CA LYS A 87 4.37 17.82 -5.19
C LYS A 87 4.15 17.78 -3.68
N GLY A 88 5.18 17.39 -2.92
CA GLY A 88 5.08 17.15 -1.49
C GLY A 88 4.35 15.84 -1.12
N GLY A 89 3.99 15.02 -2.11
CA GLY A 89 3.44 13.69 -1.89
C GLY A 89 4.48 12.69 -1.41
N THR A 90 4.03 11.50 -1.00
CA THR A 90 4.93 10.46 -0.47
C THR A 90 4.97 9.25 -1.40
N LEU A 91 6.16 8.82 -1.75
CA LEU A 91 6.47 7.64 -2.55
C LEU A 91 7.03 6.53 -1.65
N PHE A 92 6.31 5.42 -1.56
CA PHE A 92 6.72 4.21 -0.84
C PHE A 92 7.32 3.21 -1.83
N ILE A 93 8.54 2.75 -1.58
CA ILE A 93 9.30 1.90 -2.49
C ILE A 93 9.67 0.60 -1.79
N ASN A 94 9.35 -0.55 -2.40
CA ASN A 94 9.94 -1.81 -1.97
C ASN A 94 11.43 -1.85 -2.38
N SER A 95 12.30 -1.43 -1.49
CA SER A 95 13.73 -1.30 -1.76
C SER A 95 14.48 -2.63 -1.89
N SER A 96 13.89 -3.75 -1.49
CA SER A 96 14.48 -5.07 -1.76
C SER A 96 14.43 -5.45 -3.26
N LEU A 97 13.55 -4.82 -4.05
CA LEU A 97 13.37 -5.11 -5.49
C LEU A 97 13.67 -3.92 -6.39
N ILE A 98 13.77 -2.72 -5.82
CA ILE A 98 13.98 -1.48 -6.56
C ILE A 98 15.25 -0.81 -6.06
N ASP A 99 16.31 -0.92 -6.83
CA ASP A 99 17.62 -0.31 -6.60
C ASP A 99 17.73 1.11 -7.19
N THR A 100 16.76 1.47 -8.04
CA THR A 100 16.74 2.76 -8.75
C THR A 100 16.38 3.89 -7.80
N THR A 101 17.19 4.94 -7.81
CA THR A 101 16.90 6.19 -7.10
C THR A 101 15.83 6.97 -7.86
N PRO A 102 14.75 7.42 -7.19
CA PRO A 102 13.79 8.33 -7.80
C PRO A 102 14.45 9.60 -8.32
N ALA A 103 13.95 10.13 -9.42
CA ALA A 103 14.49 11.34 -10.05
C ALA A 103 13.98 12.63 -9.36
N ARG A 104 12.80 12.56 -8.73
CA ARG A 104 12.16 13.72 -8.11
C ARG A 104 12.73 14.01 -6.74
N THR A 105 12.96 15.31 -6.47
CA THR A 105 13.49 15.84 -5.20
C THR A 105 12.45 16.64 -4.39
N ASP A 106 11.24 16.80 -4.96
CA ASP A 106 10.14 17.58 -4.38
C ASP A 106 9.07 16.70 -3.73
N ILE A 107 9.40 15.46 -3.43
CA ILE A 107 8.54 14.43 -2.82
C ILE A 107 9.23 13.78 -1.62
N ASP A 108 8.42 13.20 -0.72
CA ASP A 108 8.95 12.38 0.39
C ASP A 108 9.13 10.92 -0.10
N ILE A 109 10.30 10.34 0.14
CA ILE A 109 10.64 8.99 -0.31
C ILE A 109 10.84 8.08 0.89
N ILE A 110 10.06 7.01 0.96
CA ILE A 110 10.11 5.99 2.01
C ILE A 110 10.55 4.66 1.38
N LYS A 111 11.74 4.23 1.72
CA LYS A 111 12.29 2.92 1.29
C LYS A 111 11.96 1.86 2.34
N ILE A 112 11.31 0.77 1.92
CA ILE A 112 10.93 -0.35 2.78
C ILE A 112 11.55 -1.62 2.20
N PRO A 113 12.47 -2.29 2.90
CA PRO A 113 13.08 -3.55 2.43
C PRO A 113 12.13 -4.73 2.71
N ALA A 114 10.94 -4.72 2.08
CA ALA A 114 9.83 -5.59 2.46
C ALA A 114 10.14 -7.09 2.23
N ASN A 115 10.91 -7.45 1.18
CA ASN A 115 11.32 -8.84 0.96
C ASN A 115 12.34 -9.32 2.01
N ASP A 116 13.19 -8.42 2.52
CA ASP A 116 14.13 -8.79 3.58
C ASP A 116 13.39 -8.93 4.91
N MET A 117 12.48 -8.01 5.20
CA MET A 117 11.65 -8.04 6.41
C MET A 117 10.76 -9.29 6.47
N VAL A 118 10.18 -9.72 5.34
CA VAL A 118 9.28 -10.88 5.33
C VAL A 118 10.00 -12.21 5.60
N ARG A 119 11.32 -12.30 5.38
CA ARG A 119 12.12 -13.49 5.71
C ARG A 119 12.02 -13.84 7.20
N ASP A 120 11.96 -12.84 8.06
CA ASP A 120 11.83 -13.02 9.50
C ASP A 120 10.47 -13.66 9.89
N LEU A 121 9.45 -13.50 9.04
CA LEU A 121 8.12 -14.10 9.21
C LEU A 121 8.01 -15.50 8.57
N GLY A 122 8.98 -15.90 7.75
CA GLY A 122 9.00 -17.21 7.08
C GLY A 122 7.87 -17.42 6.07
N ASN A 123 7.21 -16.37 5.60
CA ASN A 123 6.09 -16.50 4.65
C ASN A 123 5.93 -15.25 3.76
N ASP A 124 6.38 -15.37 2.51
CA ASP A 124 6.37 -14.29 1.52
C ASP A 124 4.97 -13.77 1.16
N LYS A 125 3.91 -14.51 1.50
CA LYS A 125 2.53 -14.14 1.17
C LYS A 125 2.03 -12.89 1.92
N VAL A 126 2.75 -12.44 2.94
CA VAL A 126 2.38 -11.25 3.73
C VAL A 126 3.25 -10.02 3.44
N LEU A 127 4.10 -10.10 2.43
CA LEU A 127 4.96 -8.99 2.02
C LEU A 127 4.15 -7.71 1.71
N ASN A 128 3.02 -7.86 1.04
CA ASN A 128 2.10 -6.76 0.77
C ASN A 128 1.50 -6.15 2.05
N MET A 129 1.34 -6.93 3.12
CA MET A 129 0.86 -6.43 4.42
C MET A 129 1.92 -5.61 5.15
N ILE A 130 3.20 -5.92 4.98
CA ILE A 130 4.30 -5.07 5.46
C ILE A 130 4.24 -3.69 4.79
N MET A 131 4.07 -3.66 3.47
CA MET A 131 3.96 -2.40 2.73
C MET A 131 2.73 -1.58 3.14
N ILE A 132 1.57 -2.21 3.35
CA ILE A 132 0.36 -1.54 3.87
C ILE A 132 0.60 -1.02 5.29
N GLY A 133 1.25 -1.80 6.15
CA GLY A 133 1.59 -1.37 7.50
C GLY A 133 2.48 -0.11 7.49
N ALA A 134 3.49 -0.07 6.62
CA ALA A 134 4.34 1.09 6.45
C ALA A 134 3.56 2.30 5.90
N PHE A 135 2.71 2.10 4.90
CA PHE A 135 1.84 3.14 4.35
C PHE A 135 0.95 3.75 5.42
N ILE A 136 0.23 2.94 6.19
CA ILE A 136 -0.68 3.41 7.25
C ILE A 136 0.11 4.03 8.40
N GLY A 137 1.22 3.42 8.80
CA GLY A 137 2.11 3.93 9.83
C GLY A 137 2.63 5.35 9.55
N LYS A 138 2.95 5.64 8.28
CA LYS A 138 3.41 6.97 7.84
C LYS A 138 2.27 7.96 7.67
N THR A 139 1.21 7.56 6.96
CA THR A 139 0.18 8.50 6.49
C THR A 139 -0.88 8.80 7.53
N LYS A 140 -1.15 7.87 8.44
CA LYS A 140 -2.21 7.95 9.45
C LYS A 140 -3.60 8.25 8.84
N VAL A 141 -3.79 7.93 7.56
CA VAL A 141 -5.05 8.18 6.83
C VAL A 141 -6.18 7.27 7.29
N ILE A 142 -5.83 6.15 7.92
CA ILE A 142 -6.73 5.17 8.54
C ILE A 142 -6.19 4.86 9.93
N SER A 143 -7.07 4.67 10.92
CA SER A 143 -6.67 4.22 12.24
C SER A 143 -6.19 2.75 12.22
N MET A 144 -5.24 2.39 13.07
CA MET A 144 -4.73 1.01 13.12
C MET A 144 -5.82 0.05 13.60
N ASP A 145 -6.71 0.47 14.47
CA ASP A 145 -7.85 -0.33 14.95
C ASP A 145 -8.77 -0.70 13.78
N SER A 146 -9.11 0.27 12.93
CA SER A 146 -9.93 0.05 11.74
C SER A 146 -9.25 -0.86 10.73
N VAL A 147 -7.91 -0.82 10.65
CA VAL A 147 -7.13 -1.75 9.82
C VAL A 147 -7.29 -3.19 10.30
N PHE A 148 -7.22 -3.45 11.60
CA PHE A 148 -7.39 -4.78 12.14
C PHE A 148 -8.84 -5.29 12.04
N ILE A 149 -9.83 -4.40 12.18
CA ILE A 149 -11.24 -4.74 11.92
C ILE A 149 -11.42 -5.12 10.45
N GLY A 150 -10.89 -4.31 9.52
CA GLY A 150 -10.93 -4.59 8.07
C GLY A 150 -10.23 -5.89 7.71
N LEU A 151 -9.07 -6.18 8.31
CA LEU A 151 -8.33 -7.42 8.12
C LEU A 151 -9.17 -8.64 8.50
N ASN A 152 -9.84 -8.61 9.64
CA ASN A 152 -10.72 -9.70 10.10
C ASN A 152 -11.87 -9.94 9.12
N GLU A 153 -12.43 -8.89 8.54
CA GLU A 153 -13.50 -9.01 7.53
C GLU A 153 -12.98 -9.60 6.22
N ILE A 154 -11.84 -9.10 5.71
CA ILE A 154 -11.22 -9.58 4.45
C ILE A 154 -10.90 -11.07 4.53
N PHE A 155 -10.43 -11.53 5.67
CA PHE A 155 -10.04 -12.92 5.91
C PHE A 155 -11.08 -13.72 6.70
N ALA A 156 -12.34 -13.25 6.76
CA ALA A 156 -13.43 -13.99 7.41
C ALA A 156 -13.53 -15.41 6.85
N GLY A 157 -13.65 -16.39 7.74
CA GLY A 157 -13.70 -17.81 7.37
C GLY A 157 -12.34 -18.46 7.03
N LYS A 158 -11.23 -17.70 7.06
CA LYS A 158 -9.89 -18.28 6.97
C LYS A 158 -9.39 -18.74 8.35
N LYS A 159 -8.36 -19.58 8.34
CA LYS A 159 -7.71 -20.02 9.59
C LYS A 159 -7.18 -18.81 10.36
N SER A 160 -7.34 -18.81 11.68
CA SER A 160 -6.85 -17.72 12.56
C SER A 160 -5.35 -17.44 12.38
N SER A 161 -4.55 -18.46 12.10
CA SER A 161 -3.12 -18.32 11.81
C SER A 161 -2.83 -17.43 10.57
N ILE A 162 -3.73 -17.40 9.57
CA ILE A 162 -3.59 -16.54 8.41
C ILE A 162 -3.85 -15.09 8.80
N ILE A 163 -4.89 -14.84 9.58
CA ILE A 163 -5.23 -13.50 10.06
C ILE A 163 -4.09 -12.95 10.91
N GLU A 164 -3.60 -13.75 11.85
CA GLU A 164 -2.50 -13.37 12.74
C GLU A 164 -1.20 -13.07 11.99
N LEU A 165 -0.88 -13.86 10.97
CA LEU A 165 0.30 -13.66 10.15
C LEU A 165 0.22 -12.33 9.35
N ASN A 166 -0.94 -12.03 8.77
CA ASN A 166 -1.17 -10.76 8.07
C ASN A 166 -1.12 -9.56 9.03
N ARG A 167 -1.66 -9.71 10.24
CA ARG A 167 -1.58 -8.71 11.30
C ARG A 167 -0.13 -8.41 11.67
N LYS A 168 0.70 -9.44 11.90
CA LYS A 168 2.13 -9.27 12.16
C LYS A 168 2.86 -8.53 11.04
N GLY A 169 2.52 -8.82 9.77
CA GLY A 169 3.07 -8.07 8.63
C GLY A 169 2.74 -6.58 8.69
N ILE A 170 1.49 -6.23 9.00
CA ILE A 170 1.06 -4.83 9.15
C ILE A 170 1.79 -4.16 10.32
N GLU A 171 1.84 -4.80 11.47
CA GLU A 171 2.53 -4.28 12.66
C GLU A 171 4.02 -4.06 12.39
N MET A 172 4.67 -5.00 11.71
CA MET A 172 6.09 -4.90 11.33
C MET A 172 6.35 -3.70 10.42
N GLY A 173 5.52 -3.49 9.39
CA GLY A 173 5.63 -2.34 8.50
C GLY A 173 5.41 -1.00 9.21
N ALA A 174 4.41 -0.93 10.10
CA ALA A 174 4.13 0.27 10.89
C ALA A 174 5.26 0.57 11.89
N LYS A 175 5.81 -0.45 12.53
CA LYS A 175 6.95 -0.36 13.44
C LYS A 175 8.19 0.16 12.72
N TYR A 176 8.49 -0.35 11.52
CA TYR A 176 9.63 0.10 10.70
C TYR A 176 9.59 1.62 10.47
N ILE A 177 8.41 2.18 10.26
CA ILE A 177 8.22 3.63 10.10
C ILE A 177 8.44 4.38 11.41
N SER A 178 7.92 3.86 12.53
CA SER A 178 8.00 4.54 13.84
C SER A 178 9.41 4.54 14.44
N GLU A 179 10.22 3.52 14.14
CA GLU A 179 11.61 3.42 14.59
C GLU A 179 12.59 4.26 13.73
N GLY A 180 12.08 4.93 12.72
CA GLY A 180 12.86 5.70 11.76
C GLY A 180 13.36 4.82 10.62
N VAL A 181 13.04 5.21 9.39
CA VAL A 181 13.56 4.55 8.18
C VAL A 181 15.09 4.60 8.24
N LYS A 182 15.74 3.45 8.38
CA LYS A 182 17.20 3.38 8.33
C LYS A 182 17.64 3.94 6.97
N LYS A 183 18.39 5.03 7.01
CA LYS A 183 18.94 5.71 5.82
C LYS A 183 19.95 4.82 5.12
#